data_9ce12d3f576b08c1797974dca4d3fe5c
#
_entry.id   9ce12d3f576b08c1797974dca4d3fe5c
#
_cell.length_a   1.000
_cell.length_b   1.000
_cell.length_c   1.000
_cell.angle_alpha   90.00
_cell.angle_beta   90.00
_cell.angle_gamma   90.00
#
_symmetry.space_group_name_H-M   'P 1'
#
loop_
_entity.id
_entity.type
_entity.pdbx_description
1 polymer ?
#
loop_
_entity_poly.entity_id
_entity_poly.type
_entity_poly.pdbx_seq_one_letter_code
_entity_poly.pdbx_strand_id
1 'polypeptide(L)'
;MFSKLKLGTKTIASIVSIVVFCLAIMSWVIISITSNIQTHEAKKLLESISDSDSNLADSFLSQMYIAIESNAEHFEKLLQSRASERELENELMGTIDSAGEALYGYLYILDPYYTDNIQNPKFKLNNSKLLILQTDDDLLGVGGMRTIQADNNINNLEGLNTAIRTGKVAIGNPVILNIENSTKAVLSMNIPLKDKNGQVIAVLGLLADLRSISAEMNSPDRRIFEGTQIFVINSNGVVAVDIDAKYIGSNLQSINKDASAIQMIQAVKNRDSGIFEYYSVSGVKNLAALKTISIARGSTTFGVVAAAPESSVLAPVRELIFDIIIGVIITSIIIALFVFYYINVGVVRRIQSISNLLFGFFKFLNHESKTPPAYLQPKAEDEIGIMAIELNRNIKKIQDGINQDNQAVKSAIQTASLVEGGNLHSRIEENPNNPALK
;
A
#
# COMPACT_ATOMS: atom_id res chain seq x y z
N MET A 1 -28.15 34.29 -8.23
CA MET A 1 -27.80 33.80 -9.58
C MET A 1 -28.83 32.82 -10.14
N PHE A 2 -29.33 31.87 -9.36
CA PHE A 2 -30.35 30.87 -9.75
C PHE A 2 -31.71 31.43 -10.18
N SER A 3 -32.14 32.56 -9.65
CA SER A 3 -33.47 33.15 -9.96
C SER A 3 -33.66 33.59 -11.42
N LYS A 4 -32.58 33.95 -12.12
CA LYS A 4 -32.61 34.43 -13.51
C LYS A 4 -32.52 33.33 -14.58
N LEU A 5 -32.29 32.07 -14.19
CA LEU A 5 -32.19 30.94 -15.14
C LEU A 5 -33.59 30.48 -15.58
N LYS A 6 -33.71 30.02 -16.82
CA LYS A 6 -34.94 29.40 -17.35
C LYS A 6 -35.26 28.11 -16.57
N LEU A 7 -36.52 27.76 -16.43
CA LEU A 7 -36.99 26.62 -15.63
C LEU A 7 -36.26 25.32 -16.01
N GLY A 8 -36.14 25.01 -17.30
CA GLY A 8 -35.47 23.82 -17.79
C GLY A 8 -33.98 23.76 -17.33
N THR A 9 -33.26 24.90 -17.41
CA THR A 9 -31.86 24.97 -16.97
C THR A 9 -31.73 24.74 -15.46
N LYS A 10 -32.65 25.27 -14.65
CA LYS A 10 -32.64 25.03 -13.20
C LYS A 10 -32.85 23.57 -12.86
N THR A 11 -33.83 22.93 -13.50
CA THR A 11 -34.13 21.51 -13.27
C THR A 11 -32.96 20.60 -13.67
N ILE A 12 -32.37 20.87 -14.84
CA ILE A 12 -31.18 20.13 -15.31
C ILE A 12 -30.02 20.28 -14.32
N ALA A 13 -29.70 21.52 -13.94
CA ALA A 13 -28.60 21.80 -13.00
C ALA A 13 -28.84 21.12 -11.64
N SER A 14 -30.05 21.14 -11.11
CA SER A 14 -30.38 20.49 -9.84
C SER A 14 -30.22 18.96 -9.90
N ILE A 15 -30.74 18.32 -10.94
CA ILE A 15 -30.62 16.85 -11.12
C ILE A 15 -29.17 16.44 -11.28
N VAL A 16 -28.42 17.11 -12.18
CA VAL A 16 -27.01 16.81 -12.41
C VAL A 16 -26.18 17.00 -11.14
N SER A 17 -26.44 18.08 -10.37
CA SER A 17 -25.72 18.34 -9.11
C SER A 17 -25.96 17.24 -8.08
N ILE A 18 -27.20 16.77 -7.92
CA ILE A 18 -27.53 15.68 -6.99
C ILE A 18 -26.81 14.39 -7.41
N VAL A 19 -26.84 14.04 -8.70
CA VAL A 19 -26.19 12.83 -9.22
C VAL A 19 -24.69 12.89 -9.00
N VAL A 20 -24.03 14.01 -9.34
CA VAL A 20 -22.59 14.18 -9.12
C VAL A 20 -22.24 14.06 -7.63
N PHE A 21 -23.06 14.63 -6.76
CA PHE A 21 -22.86 14.53 -5.31
C PHE A 21 -22.98 13.06 -4.82
N CYS A 22 -23.99 12.32 -5.29
CA CYS A 22 -24.13 10.89 -4.95
C CYS A 22 -22.95 10.05 -5.47
N LEU A 23 -22.48 10.31 -6.69
CA LEU A 23 -21.33 9.63 -7.27
C LEU A 23 -20.05 9.95 -6.49
N ALA A 24 -19.87 11.19 -6.04
CA ALA A 24 -18.72 11.57 -5.22
C ALA A 24 -18.70 10.85 -3.86
N ILE A 25 -19.86 10.74 -3.19
CA ILE A 25 -19.98 9.98 -1.93
C ILE A 25 -19.66 8.50 -2.16
N MET A 26 -20.25 7.89 -3.19
CA MET A 26 -19.98 6.48 -3.53
C MET A 26 -18.49 6.24 -3.79
N SER A 27 -17.87 7.11 -4.58
CA SER A 27 -16.43 7.04 -4.88
C SER A 27 -15.58 7.13 -3.61
N TRP A 28 -15.90 8.08 -2.73
CA TRP A 28 -15.18 8.22 -1.45
C TRP A 28 -15.30 6.96 -0.58
N VAL A 29 -16.49 6.35 -0.51
CA VAL A 29 -16.71 5.10 0.25
C VAL A 29 -15.90 3.95 -0.35
N ILE A 30 -15.94 3.77 -1.68
CA ILE A 30 -15.20 2.70 -2.37
C ILE A 30 -13.70 2.87 -2.14
N ILE A 31 -13.15 4.07 -2.33
CA ILE A 31 -11.72 4.36 -2.13
C ILE A 31 -11.32 4.07 -0.68
N SER A 32 -12.12 4.51 0.30
CA SER A 32 -11.84 4.29 1.71
C SER A 32 -11.81 2.80 2.08
N ILE A 33 -12.81 2.04 1.63
CA ILE A 33 -12.89 0.59 1.88
C ILE A 33 -11.72 -0.13 1.21
N THR A 34 -11.44 0.17 -0.06
CA THR A 34 -10.37 -0.49 -0.82
C THR A 34 -8.99 -0.19 -0.22
N SER A 35 -8.75 1.07 0.19
CA SER A 35 -7.51 1.45 0.87
C SER A 35 -7.30 0.68 2.18
N ASN A 36 -8.36 0.54 2.99
CA ASN A 36 -8.29 -0.22 4.24
C ASN A 36 -8.03 -1.71 4.00
N ILE A 37 -8.70 -2.31 3.02
CA ILE A 37 -8.48 -3.71 2.64
C ILE A 37 -7.04 -3.91 2.16
N GLN A 38 -6.56 -3.05 1.25
CA GLN A 38 -5.20 -3.14 0.72
C GLN A 38 -4.14 -3.02 1.82
N THR A 39 -4.32 -2.08 2.74
CA THR A 39 -3.40 -1.93 3.89
C THR A 39 -3.43 -3.16 4.80
N HIS A 40 -4.60 -3.74 5.03
CA HIS A 40 -4.73 -4.95 5.86
C HIS A 40 -4.06 -6.17 5.22
N GLU A 41 -4.29 -6.40 3.93
CA GLU A 41 -3.64 -7.49 3.20
C GLU A 41 -2.12 -7.29 3.09
N ALA A 42 -1.65 -6.06 2.89
CA ALA A 42 -0.23 -5.76 2.89
C ALA A 42 0.44 -6.04 4.25
N LYS A 43 -0.25 -5.76 5.36
CA LYS A 43 0.25 -6.11 6.71
C LYS A 43 0.46 -7.62 6.84
N LYS A 44 -0.54 -8.42 6.46
CA LYS A 44 -0.43 -9.90 6.49
C LYS A 44 0.70 -10.43 5.61
N LEU A 45 0.83 -9.86 4.40
CA LEU A 45 1.91 -10.25 3.50
C LEU A 45 3.29 -9.92 4.08
N LEU A 46 3.46 -8.73 4.65
CA LEU A 46 4.72 -8.35 5.31
C LEU A 46 5.02 -9.20 6.54
N GLU A 47 4.00 -9.55 7.34
CA GLU A 47 4.15 -10.51 8.44
C GLU A 47 4.62 -11.87 7.92
N SER A 48 4.01 -12.38 6.85
CA SER A 48 4.40 -13.65 6.23
C SER A 48 5.83 -13.61 5.68
N ILE A 49 6.26 -12.49 5.07
CA ILE A 49 7.64 -12.30 4.62
C ILE A 49 8.58 -12.30 5.83
N SER A 50 8.27 -11.51 6.86
CA SER A 50 9.08 -11.42 8.07
C SER A 50 9.19 -12.77 8.77
N ASP A 51 8.11 -13.58 8.82
CA ASP A 51 8.14 -14.93 9.35
C ASP A 51 9.01 -15.86 8.51
N SER A 52 8.90 -15.82 7.18
CA SER A 52 9.73 -16.63 6.27
C SER A 52 11.22 -16.27 6.39
N ASP A 53 11.53 -14.98 6.42
CA ASP A 53 12.91 -14.51 6.53
C ASP A 53 13.47 -14.71 7.95
N SER A 54 12.63 -14.68 8.97
CA SER A 54 13.03 -15.04 10.33
C SER A 54 13.41 -16.52 10.44
N ASN A 55 12.66 -17.41 9.79
CA ASN A 55 12.98 -18.84 9.72
C ASN A 55 14.29 -19.08 8.96
N LEU A 56 14.55 -18.34 7.88
CA LEU A 56 15.81 -18.40 7.14
C LEU A 56 16.98 -17.96 8.04
N ALA A 57 16.87 -16.80 8.71
CA ALA A 57 17.89 -16.30 9.62
C ALA A 57 18.11 -17.24 10.81
N ASP A 58 17.04 -17.77 11.39
CA ASP A 58 17.12 -18.74 12.50
C ASP A 58 17.81 -20.02 12.06
N SER A 59 17.43 -20.58 10.92
CA SER A 59 18.06 -21.79 10.36
C SER A 59 19.56 -21.58 10.13
N PHE A 60 19.93 -20.48 9.47
CA PHE A 60 21.31 -20.10 9.19
C PHE A 60 22.15 -20.00 10.48
N LEU A 61 21.69 -19.24 11.45
CA LEU A 61 22.43 -18.99 12.70
C LEU A 61 22.38 -20.23 13.62
N SER A 62 21.28 -20.96 13.67
CA SER A 62 21.14 -22.14 14.53
C SER A 62 21.96 -23.30 14.04
N GLN A 63 22.11 -23.54 12.72
CA GLN A 63 22.96 -24.58 12.16
C GLN A 63 24.42 -24.37 12.58
N MET A 64 24.93 -23.14 12.46
CA MET A 64 26.30 -22.80 12.88
C MET A 64 26.48 -22.99 14.39
N TYR A 65 25.50 -22.55 15.20
CA TYR A 65 25.53 -22.72 16.64
C TYR A 65 25.58 -24.20 17.02
N ILE A 66 24.73 -25.04 16.40
CA ILE A 66 24.67 -26.49 16.67
C ILE A 66 25.99 -27.16 16.28
N ALA A 67 26.62 -26.75 15.16
CA ALA A 67 27.90 -27.30 14.73
C ALA A 67 28.99 -27.10 15.77
N ILE A 68 29.15 -25.89 16.33
CA ILE A 68 30.16 -25.66 17.36
C ILE A 68 29.76 -26.23 18.73
N GLU A 69 28.46 -26.22 19.07
CA GLU A 69 27.99 -26.77 20.34
C GLU A 69 28.22 -28.30 20.42
N SER A 70 27.93 -29.03 19.33
CA SER A 70 28.10 -30.47 19.28
C SER A 70 29.57 -30.93 19.39
N ASN A 71 30.49 -30.07 18.92
CA ASN A 71 31.92 -30.40 18.95
C ASN A 71 32.64 -29.83 20.20
N ALA A 72 32.00 -28.95 20.95
CA ALA A 72 32.65 -28.28 22.11
C ALA A 72 33.18 -29.28 23.16
N GLU A 73 32.41 -30.27 23.56
CA GLU A 73 32.85 -31.32 24.53
C GLU A 73 34.02 -32.14 24.02
N HIS A 74 34.05 -32.41 22.69
CA HIS A 74 35.17 -33.13 22.09
C HIS A 74 36.46 -32.31 22.14
N PHE A 75 36.39 -31.03 21.81
CA PHE A 75 37.53 -30.08 21.97
C PHE A 75 37.99 -29.99 23.41
N GLU A 76 37.10 -29.94 24.40
CA GLU A 76 37.49 -29.95 25.82
C GLU A 76 38.30 -31.22 26.17
N LYS A 77 37.90 -32.39 25.68
CA LYS A 77 38.59 -33.64 25.87
C LYS A 77 39.99 -33.65 25.19
N LEU A 78 40.04 -33.16 23.94
CA LEU A 78 41.32 -33.04 23.21
C LEU A 78 42.30 -32.11 23.96
N LEU A 79 41.83 -30.95 24.39
CA LEU A 79 42.69 -30.01 25.17
C LEU A 79 43.16 -30.60 26.50
N GLN A 80 42.26 -31.31 27.23
CA GLN A 80 42.61 -31.92 28.51
C GLN A 80 43.56 -33.15 28.33
N SER A 81 43.48 -33.84 27.20
CA SER A 81 44.38 -34.94 26.86
C SER A 81 45.72 -34.45 26.27
N ARG A 82 45.91 -33.15 26.09
CA ARG A 82 47.11 -32.53 25.48
C ARG A 82 47.32 -33.00 24.03
N ALA A 83 46.22 -33.02 23.25
CA ALA A 83 46.23 -33.35 21.83
C ALA A 83 47.24 -32.47 21.07
N SER A 84 47.80 -32.98 20.00
CA SER A 84 48.75 -32.24 19.16
C SER A 84 48.07 -31.08 18.39
N GLU A 85 48.87 -30.13 17.94
CA GLU A 85 48.33 -29.05 17.09
C GLU A 85 47.62 -29.55 15.84
N ARG A 86 48.15 -30.63 15.24
CA ARG A 86 47.54 -31.24 14.04
C ARG A 86 46.15 -31.89 14.31
N GLU A 87 45.98 -32.50 15.49
CA GLU A 87 44.71 -33.04 15.91
C GLU A 87 43.67 -31.95 16.11
N LEU A 88 44.07 -30.83 16.76
CA LEU A 88 43.20 -29.66 16.95
C LEU A 88 42.86 -28.98 15.62
N GLU A 89 43.82 -28.88 14.67
CA GLU A 89 43.53 -28.36 13.32
C GLU A 89 42.52 -29.23 12.56
N ASN A 90 42.72 -30.57 12.57
CA ASN A 90 41.82 -31.47 11.86
C ASN A 90 40.41 -31.44 12.44
N GLU A 91 40.26 -31.40 13.74
CA GLU A 91 38.98 -31.32 14.40
C GLU A 91 38.28 -29.99 14.10
N LEU A 92 39.02 -28.89 14.05
CA LEU A 92 38.48 -27.60 13.67
C LEU A 92 38.00 -27.58 12.22
N MET A 93 38.74 -28.23 11.28
CA MET A 93 38.30 -28.38 9.89
C MET A 93 36.98 -29.11 9.81
N GLY A 94 36.82 -30.26 10.49
CA GLY A 94 35.55 -30.99 10.50
C GLY A 94 34.40 -30.21 11.10
N THR A 95 34.68 -29.41 12.10
CA THR A 95 33.66 -28.53 12.74
C THR A 95 33.17 -27.47 11.78
N ILE A 96 34.07 -26.79 11.05
CA ILE A 96 33.68 -25.74 10.09
C ILE A 96 32.95 -26.37 8.90
N ASP A 97 33.46 -27.46 8.34
CA ASP A 97 32.81 -28.16 7.20
C ASP A 97 31.38 -28.61 7.56
N SER A 98 31.12 -28.99 8.80
CA SER A 98 29.77 -29.30 9.30
C SER A 98 28.87 -28.10 9.55
N ALA A 99 29.43 -26.94 9.62
CA ALA A 99 28.68 -25.70 9.92
C ALA A 99 28.05 -25.02 8.69
N GLY A 100 28.33 -25.54 7.49
CA GLY A 100 27.78 -25.07 6.23
C GLY A 100 28.29 -23.67 5.84
N GLU A 101 27.65 -22.62 6.31
CA GLU A 101 27.93 -21.24 5.87
C GLU A 101 28.92 -20.47 6.76
N ALA A 102 29.74 -21.18 7.52
CA ALA A 102 30.82 -20.58 8.34
C ALA A 102 32.01 -20.20 7.47
N LEU A 103 32.23 -18.90 7.26
CA LEU A 103 33.36 -18.41 6.47
C LEU A 103 34.72 -18.67 7.12
N TYR A 104 34.80 -18.54 8.45
CA TYR A 104 35.98 -18.83 9.26
C TYR A 104 35.59 -19.59 10.51
N GLY A 105 36.46 -20.51 10.92
CA GLY A 105 36.45 -21.08 12.26
C GLY A 105 37.74 -20.85 12.98
N TYR A 106 37.67 -20.79 14.28
CA TYR A 106 38.86 -20.59 15.09
C TYR A 106 38.79 -21.28 16.44
N LEU A 107 39.96 -21.71 16.88
CA LEU A 107 40.22 -22.13 18.26
C LEU A 107 41.19 -21.16 18.91
N TYR A 108 40.67 -20.33 19.83
CA TYR A 108 41.45 -19.36 20.59
C TYR A 108 41.89 -19.99 21.92
N ILE A 109 43.19 -20.25 22.09
CA ILE A 109 43.71 -21.04 23.19
C ILE A 109 44.35 -20.13 24.26
N LEU A 110 43.90 -20.34 25.49
CA LEU A 110 44.33 -19.62 26.70
C LEU A 110 45.22 -20.49 27.60
N ASP A 111 45.17 -21.82 27.48
CA ASP A 111 45.86 -22.78 28.32
C ASP A 111 47.38 -22.59 28.21
N PRO A 112 48.07 -22.36 29.36
CA PRO A 112 49.55 -22.19 29.40
C PRO A 112 50.30 -23.36 28.76
N TYR A 113 49.82 -24.59 28.92
CA TYR A 113 50.48 -25.72 28.31
C TYR A 113 50.70 -25.54 26.80
N TYR A 114 49.64 -25.12 26.09
CA TYR A 114 49.73 -24.92 24.64
C TYR A 114 50.51 -23.65 24.29
N THR A 115 50.29 -22.56 24.98
CA THR A 115 50.96 -21.29 24.69
C THR A 115 52.48 -21.40 24.86
N ASP A 116 52.95 -22.28 25.75
CA ASP A 116 54.39 -22.49 25.99
C ASP A 116 55.00 -23.54 25.05
N ASN A 117 54.24 -24.55 24.63
CA ASN A 117 54.76 -25.71 23.86
C ASN A 117 54.55 -25.59 22.34
N ILE A 118 53.49 -24.95 21.86
CA ILE A 118 53.28 -24.71 20.42
C ILE A 118 54.18 -23.56 19.95
N GLN A 119 55.14 -23.88 19.09
CA GLN A 119 56.07 -22.86 18.55
C GLN A 119 55.74 -22.48 17.11
N ASN A 120 54.67 -23.02 16.51
CA ASN A 120 54.29 -22.69 15.16
C ASN A 120 53.92 -21.18 15.04
N PRO A 121 54.73 -20.40 14.29
CA PRO A 121 54.51 -18.95 14.19
C PRO A 121 53.18 -18.60 13.53
N LYS A 122 52.60 -19.56 12.79
CA LYS A 122 51.30 -19.39 12.12
C LYS A 122 50.13 -19.20 13.10
N PHE A 123 50.27 -19.71 14.33
CA PHE A 123 49.24 -19.67 15.36
C PHE A 123 49.47 -18.57 16.42
N LYS A 124 50.60 -17.89 16.42
CA LYS A 124 50.94 -16.90 17.47
C LYS A 124 50.28 -15.55 17.22
N LEU A 125 49.63 -15.05 18.25
CA LEU A 125 49.10 -13.68 18.32
C LEU A 125 50.09 -12.77 19.05
N ASN A 126 49.95 -11.45 18.85
CA ASN A 126 50.81 -10.43 19.52
C ASN A 126 50.67 -10.43 21.04
N ASN A 127 49.54 -10.94 21.59
CA ASN A 127 49.28 -11.01 23.04
C ASN A 127 49.77 -12.33 23.68
N SER A 128 50.64 -13.07 23.00
CA SER A 128 51.19 -14.37 23.45
C SER A 128 50.14 -15.47 23.60
N LYS A 129 48.94 -15.28 23.07
CA LYS A 129 47.92 -16.32 22.96
C LYS A 129 48.05 -17.04 21.61
N LEU A 130 47.44 -18.20 21.53
CA LEU A 130 47.40 -18.99 20.29
C LEU A 130 46.04 -18.93 19.64
N LEU A 131 46.05 -18.86 18.33
CA LEU A 131 44.86 -18.89 17.50
C LEU A 131 45.08 -19.85 16.32
N ILE A 132 44.39 -20.96 16.31
CA ILE A 132 44.23 -21.77 15.09
C ILE A 132 43.06 -21.13 14.33
N LEU A 133 43.33 -20.57 13.16
CA LEU A 133 42.34 -19.91 12.32
C LEU A 133 42.26 -20.61 10.98
N GLN A 134 41.08 -20.95 10.58
CA GLN A 134 40.81 -21.65 9.32
C GLN A 134 39.73 -20.94 8.53
N THR A 135 39.77 -21.06 7.22
CA THR A 135 38.77 -20.56 6.30
C THR A 135 38.27 -21.70 5.41
N ASP A 136 37.03 -21.56 5.00
CA ASP A 136 36.46 -22.35 3.94
C ASP A 136 36.45 -21.54 2.66
N ASP A 137 37.16 -22.03 1.64
CA ASP A 137 37.19 -21.39 0.31
C ASP A 137 36.10 -21.95 -0.63
N ASP A 138 35.34 -22.98 -0.19
CA ASP A 138 34.21 -23.59 -0.93
C ASP A 138 33.02 -23.86 0.00
N LEU A 139 32.30 -22.84 0.40
CA LEU A 139 31.14 -22.91 1.32
C LEU A 139 29.99 -23.83 0.88
N LEU A 140 29.95 -24.23 -0.40
CA LEU A 140 28.90 -25.09 -0.95
C LEU A 140 29.36 -26.53 -1.20
N GLY A 141 30.68 -26.80 -1.11
CA GLY A 141 31.27 -28.07 -1.34
C GLY A 141 31.74 -28.79 -0.07
N VAL A 142 32.12 -30.05 -0.19
CA VAL A 142 32.82 -30.75 0.89
C VAL A 142 34.33 -30.58 0.69
N GLY A 143 35.01 -30.01 1.70
CA GLY A 143 36.45 -29.68 1.61
C GLY A 143 36.66 -28.16 1.38
N GLY A 144 37.83 -27.81 0.84
CA GLY A 144 38.17 -26.35 0.64
C GLY A 144 38.79 -25.70 1.85
N MET A 145 38.83 -26.40 2.98
CA MET A 145 39.36 -25.90 4.25
C MET A 145 40.85 -25.73 4.21
N ARG A 146 41.32 -24.60 4.71
CA ARG A 146 42.73 -24.34 4.92
C ARG A 146 43.01 -23.54 6.20
N THR A 147 44.11 -23.88 6.85
CA THR A 147 44.60 -23.08 7.99
C THR A 147 45.32 -21.85 7.48
N ILE A 148 44.93 -20.70 7.99
CA ILE A 148 45.50 -19.39 7.66
C ILE A 148 46.36 -18.84 8.83
N GLN A 149 47.06 -17.75 8.57
CA GLN A 149 47.83 -17.04 9.60
C GLN A 149 46.90 -16.47 10.66
N ALA A 150 47.23 -16.67 11.93
CA ALA A 150 46.51 -16.06 13.05
C ALA A 150 46.40 -14.54 12.87
N ASP A 151 45.17 -14.01 12.97
CA ASP A 151 44.90 -12.60 12.78
C ASP A 151 44.53 -11.94 14.12
N ASN A 152 45.25 -10.85 14.46
CA ASN A 152 45.01 -10.14 15.70
C ASN A 152 43.68 -9.41 15.79
N ASN A 153 42.99 -9.19 14.67
CA ASN A 153 41.63 -8.61 14.66
C ASN A 153 40.64 -9.49 15.41
N ILE A 154 40.87 -10.82 15.48
CA ILE A 154 40.04 -11.74 16.27
C ILE A 154 40.01 -11.36 17.75
N ASN A 155 41.11 -10.81 18.31
CA ASN A 155 41.15 -10.37 19.70
C ASN A 155 40.11 -9.28 20.03
N ASN A 156 39.66 -8.54 19.02
CA ASN A 156 38.74 -7.42 19.18
C ASN A 156 37.27 -7.84 19.11
N LEU A 157 36.98 -9.12 18.85
CA LEU A 157 35.62 -9.63 18.80
C LEU A 157 34.97 -9.57 20.18
N GLU A 158 33.86 -8.84 20.27
CA GLU A 158 33.11 -8.69 21.52
C GLU A 158 32.59 -10.05 22.03
N GLY A 159 32.11 -10.91 21.13
CA GLY A 159 31.65 -12.25 21.47
C GLY A 159 32.72 -13.12 22.08
N LEU A 160 33.95 -13.14 21.50
CA LEU A 160 35.09 -13.84 22.05
C LEU A 160 35.44 -13.36 23.47
N ASN A 161 35.56 -12.06 23.66
CA ASN A 161 35.91 -11.46 24.95
C ASN A 161 34.82 -11.72 26.01
N THR A 162 33.56 -11.71 25.59
CA THR A 162 32.43 -12.02 26.48
C THR A 162 32.42 -13.50 26.88
N ALA A 163 32.69 -14.42 25.95
CA ALA A 163 32.77 -15.85 26.22
C ALA A 163 33.92 -16.15 27.22
N ILE A 164 35.11 -15.55 27.05
CA ILE A 164 36.26 -15.67 27.98
C ILE A 164 35.88 -15.17 29.37
N ARG A 165 35.30 -13.98 29.46
CA ARG A 165 35.00 -13.31 30.73
C ARG A 165 33.87 -14.01 31.51
N THR A 166 32.82 -14.46 30.82
CA THR A 166 31.60 -14.98 31.46
C THR A 166 31.61 -16.50 31.60
N GLY A 167 32.42 -17.20 30.82
CA GLY A 167 32.39 -18.66 30.73
C GLY A 167 31.03 -19.18 30.16
N LYS A 168 30.34 -18.34 29.38
CA LYS A 168 29.07 -18.68 28.75
C LYS A 168 29.14 -18.45 27.23
N VAL A 169 28.29 -19.14 26.48
CA VAL A 169 28.15 -18.91 25.06
C VAL A 169 27.85 -17.44 24.80
N ALA A 170 28.52 -16.88 23.80
CA ALA A 170 28.38 -15.48 23.43
C ALA A 170 28.35 -15.32 21.90
N ILE A 171 27.33 -14.64 21.41
CA ILE A 171 27.27 -14.18 20.03
C ILE A 171 27.65 -12.69 20.04
N GLY A 172 28.64 -12.33 19.23
CA GLY A 172 29.13 -10.96 19.13
C GLY A 172 28.17 -10.05 18.34
N ASN A 173 28.46 -8.74 18.36
CA ASN A 173 27.81 -7.85 17.43
C ASN A 173 28.28 -8.09 16.00
N PRO A 174 27.43 -7.87 14.98
CA PRO A 174 27.85 -7.80 13.59
C PRO A 174 29.02 -6.79 13.44
N VAL A 175 30.06 -7.18 12.73
CA VAL A 175 31.26 -6.36 12.58
C VAL A 175 31.90 -6.54 11.21
N ILE A 176 32.57 -5.51 10.74
CA ILE A 176 33.42 -5.57 9.55
C ILE A 176 34.86 -5.94 10.01
N LEU A 177 35.36 -7.08 9.54
CA LEU A 177 36.70 -7.55 9.78
C LEU A 177 37.52 -7.56 8.48
N ASN A 178 38.82 -7.27 8.62
CA ASN A 178 39.79 -7.44 7.56
C ASN A 178 40.68 -8.64 7.92
N ILE A 179 40.52 -9.76 7.21
CA ILE A 179 41.31 -10.99 7.37
C ILE A 179 41.91 -11.31 6.00
N GLU A 180 43.21 -11.64 5.94
CA GLU A 180 43.94 -11.91 4.69
C GLU A 180 43.74 -10.84 3.61
N ASN A 181 43.75 -9.55 3.98
CA ASN A 181 43.47 -8.41 3.09
C ASN A 181 42.08 -8.42 2.45
N SER A 182 41.15 -9.24 2.95
CA SER A 182 39.74 -9.29 2.52
C SER A 182 38.83 -8.73 3.60
N THR A 183 38.03 -7.73 3.23
CA THR A 183 37.06 -7.13 4.15
C THR A 183 35.78 -7.94 4.15
N LYS A 184 35.39 -8.48 5.29
CA LYS A 184 34.21 -9.31 5.49
C LYS A 184 33.30 -8.75 6.56
N ALA A 185 31.99 -8.81 6.30
CA ALA A 185 30.96 -8.53 7.30
C ALA A 185 30.62 -9.84 8.01
N VAL A 186 30.90 -9.94 9.29
CA VAL A 186 30.79 -11.20 10.02
C VAL A 186 30.05 -11.06 11.34
N LEU A 187 29.46 -12.17 11.77
CA LEU A 187 28.91 -12.37 13.10
C LEU A 187 29.69 -13.49 13.79
N SER A 188 30.27 -13.24 14.96
CA SER A 188 31.01 -14.26 15.72
C SER A 188 30.09 -15.03 16.66
N MET A 189 30.21 -16.35 16.65
CA MET A 189 29.61 -17.26 17.63
C MET A 189 30.74 -17.90 18.42
N ASN A 190 30.63 -17.90 19.75
CA ASN A 190 31.75 -18.27 20.61
C ASN A 190 31.27 -19.19 21.74
N ILE A 191 31.89 -20.37 21.85
CA ILE A 191 31.66 -21.32 22.94
C ILE A 191 32.91 -21.43 23.77
N PRO A 192 32.88 -21.08 25.06
CA PRO A 192 34.01 -21.24 25.96
C PRO A 192 34.22 -22.73 26.30
N LEU A 193 35.42 -23.21 26.13
CA LEU A 193 35.88 -24.55 26.48
C LEU A 193 36.53 -24.53 27.86
N LYS A 194 36.17 -25.50 28.74
CA LYS A 194 36.55 -25.49 30.14
C LYS A 194 37.37 -26.69 30.51
N ASP A 195 38.22 -26.49 31.49
CA ASP A 195 38.90 -27.57 32.21
C ASP A 195 37.96 -28.25 33.23
N LYS A 196 38.46 -29.28 33.91
CA LYS A 196 37.71 -30.02 34.94
C LYS A 196 37.34 -29.14 36.17
N ASN A 197 37.95 -27.98 36.32
CA ASN A 197 37.71 -27.04 37.42
C ASN A 197 36.71 -25.96 36.99
N GLY A 198 36.25 -25.97 35.72
CA GLY A 198 35.33 -24.97 35.17
C GLY A 198 36.02 -23.69 34.69
N GLN A 199 37.37 -23.66 34.65
CA GLN A 199 38.12 -22.51 34.13
C GLN A 199 38.10 -22.55 32.58
N VAL A 200 37.90 -21.40 31.94
CA VAL A 200 37.98 -21.30 30.48
C VAL A 200 39.43 -21.43 30.03
N ILE A 201 39.71 -22.49 29.26
CA ILE A 201 41.04 -22.81 28.72
C ILE A 201 41.18 -22.49 27.23
N ALA A 202 40.06 -22.42 26.52
CA ALA A 202 40.02 -21.98 25.13
C ALA A 202 38.62 -21.48 24.77
N VAL A 203 38.46 -20.92 23.57
CA VAL A 203 37.18 -20.58 22.97
C VAL A 203 37.14 -21.13 21.55
N LEU A 204 36.11 -21.95 21.27
CA LEU A 204 35.79 -22.37 19.93
C LEU A 204 34.83 -21.35 19.30
N GLY A 205 35.17 -20.84 18.12
CA GLY A 205 34.41 -19.81 17.46
C GLY A 205 34.18 -20.04 15.96
N LEU A 206 33.07 -19.57 15.48
CA LEU A 206 32.74 -19.45 14.04
C LEU A 206 32.44 -18.02 13.68
N LEU A 207 32.74 -17.65 12.43
CA LEU A 207 32.36 -16.36 11.84
C LEU A 207 31.43 -16.63 10.66
N ALA A 208 30.17 -16.21 10.82
CA ALA A 208 29.14 -16.24 9.78
C ALA A 208 29.38 -15.14 8.75
N ASP A 209 29.27 -15.42 7.44
CA ASP A 209 29.25 -14.38 6.40
C ASP A 209 27.87 -13.72 6.32
N LEU A 210 27.79 -12.47 6.78
CA LEU A 210 26.54 -11.72 6.76
C LEU A 210 26.17 -11.17 5.38
N ARG A 211 27.10 -11.15 4.42
CA ARG A 211 26.81 -10.72 3.05
C ARG A 211 26.05 -11.77 2.27
N SER A 212 26.37 -13.04 2.47
CA SER A 212 25.68 -14.17 1.83
C SER A 212 24.20 -14.14 2.19
N ILE A 213 23.87 -14.19 3.47
CA ILE A 213 22.48 -14.17 3.93
C ILE A 213 21.78 -12.85 3.57
N SER A 214 22.50 -11.73 3.58
CA SER A 214 21.93 -10.44 3.19
C SER A 214 21.52 -10.42 1.71
N ALA A 215 22.32 -11.00 0.83
CA ALA A 215 22.01 -11.12 -0.60
C ALA A 215 20.81 -12.04 -0.84
N GLU A 216 20.73 -13.16 -0.11
CA GLU A 216 19.62 -14.11 -0.21
C GLU A 216 18.30 -13.48 0.25
N MET A 217 18.27 -12.88 1.44
CA MET A 217 17.07 -12.25 2.01
C MET A 217 16.57 -11.08 1.16
N ASN A 218 17.46 -10.32 0.53
CA ASN A 218 17.13 -9.17 -0.30
C ASN A 218 17.09 -9.48 -1.80
N SER A 219 17.01 -10.76 -2.20
CA SER A 219 16.92 -11.12 -3.61
C SER A 219 15.66 -10.53 -4.27
N PRO A 220 15.73 -10.11 -5.54
CA PRO A 220 14.58 -9.49 -6.24
C PRO A 220 13.32 -10.36 -6.24
N ASP A 221 13.47 -11.67 -6.32
CA ASP A 221 12.35 -12.63 -6.40
C ASP A 221 11.55 -12.73 -5.10
N ARG A 222 12.11 -12.26 -3.99
CA ARG A 222 11.45 -12.23 -2.67
C ARG A 222 10.69 -10.93 -2.40
N ARG A 223 10.76 -9.95 -3.31
CA ARG A 223 10.12 -8.63 -3.14
C ARG A 223 8.71 -8.66 -3.68
N ILE A 224 7.72 -8.50 -2.79
CA ILE A 224 6.30 -8.43 -3.17
C ILE A 224 5.90 -7.00 -3.56
N PHE A 225 6.45 -6.01 -2.86
CA PHE A 225 6.21 -4.60 -3.16
C PHE A 225 7.50 -3.95 -3.69
N GLU A 226 7.38 -3.04 -4.63
CA GLU A 226 8.51 -2.28 -5.12
C GLU A 226 9.15 -1.49 -3.96
N GLY A 227 10.48 -1.59 -3.83
CA GLY A 227 11.20 -0.93 -2.75
C GLY A 227 11.12 -1.63 -1.39
N THR A 228 10.57 -2.87 -1.31
CA THR A 228 10.65 -3.67 -0.07
C THR A 228 12.11 -3.91 0.30
N GLN A 229 12.43 -3.71 1.58
CA GLN A 229 13.75 -3.93 2.17
C GLN A 229 13.63 -4.91 3.33
N ILE A 230 14.53 -5.90 3.36
CA ILE A 230 14.67 -6.79 4.50
C ILE A 230 15.95 -6.40 5.24
N PHE A 231 15.83 -6.13 6.52
CA PHE A 231 17.00 -5.90 7.36
C PHE A 231 16.88 -6.65 8.70
N VAL A 232 18.01 -6.98 9.28
CA VAL A 232 18.09 -7.69 10.56
C VAL A 232 18.93 -6.86 11.52
N ILE A 233 18.43 -6.65 12.72
CA ILE A 233 19.15 -6.00 13.81
C ILE A 233 19.20 -6.90 15.05
N ASN A 234 20.27 -6.78 15.82
CA ASN A 234 20.32 -7.43 17.13
C ASN A 234 19.66 -6.55 18.22
N SER A 235 19.54 -7.07 19.44
CA SER A 235 18.98 -6.37 20.60
C SER A 235 19.74 -5.09 21.00
N ASN A 236 20.99 -4.90 20.52
CA ASN A 236 21.78 -3.68 20.70
C ASN A 236 21.52 -2.66 19.57
N GLY A 237 20.69 -2.99 18.60
CA GLY A 237 20.39 -2.16 17.44
C GLY A 237 21.46 -2.18 16.36
N VAL A 238 22.40 -3.14 16.40
CA VAL A 238 23.44 -3.29 15.37
C VAL A 238 22.88 -4.08 14.19
N VAL A 239 23.05 -3.54 12.98
CA VAL A 239 22.55 -4.10 11.73
C VAL A 239 23.37 -5.32 11.35
N ALA A 240 22.72 -6.48 11.20
CA ALA A 240 23.32 -7.74 10.74
C ALA A 240 23.10 -7.98 9.26
N VAL A 241 21.92 -7.63 8.74
CA VAL A 241 21.51 -7.77 7.35
C VAL A 241 20.95 -6.45 6.87
N ASP A 242 21.32 -6.01 5.71
CA ASP A 242 20.72 -4.87 5.01
C ASP A 242 21.01 -4.99 3.50
N ILE A 243 20.12 -4.45 2.67
CA ILE A 243 20.31 -4.42 1.21
C ILE A 243 21.58 -3.62 0.83
N ASP A 244 21.91 -2.60 1.62
CA ASP A 244 23.13 -1.81 1.45
C ASP A 244 24.20 -2.28 2.48
N ALA A 245 25.15 -3.06 2.00
CA ALA A 245 26.18 -3.68 2.81
C ALA A 245 26.99 -2.67 3.69
N LYS A 246 26.98 -1.38 3.36
CA LYS A 246 27.65 -0.34 4.15
C LYS A 246 27.05 -0.14 5.54
N TYR A 247 25.79 -0.54 5.74
CA TYR A 247 25.10 -0.40 7.03
C TYR A 247 25.34 -1.57 7.96
N ILE A 248 25.82 -2.72 7.44
CA ILE A 248 26.14 -3.89 8.27
C ILE A 248 27.24 -3.54 9.29
N GLY A 249 27.01 -3.87 10.55
CA GLY A 249 27.90 -3.52 11.66
C GLY A 249 27.65 -2.11 12.24
N SER A 250 26.82 -1.30 11.62
CA SER A 250 26.46 0.02 12.15
C SER A 250 25.26 -0.09 13.11
N ASN A 251 25.18 0.83 14.07
CA ASN A 251 23.99 0.92 14.91
C ASN A 251 22.85 1.65 14.15
N LEU A 252 21.65 1.07 14.12
CA LEU A 252 20.50 1.61 13.40
C LEU A 252 20.18 3.05 13.83
N GLN A 253 20.26 3.36 15.14
CA GLN A 253 20.02 4.72 15.64
C GLN A 253 21.09 5.73 15.18
N SER A 254 22.30 5.26 14.85
CA SER A 254 23.37 6.14 14.36
C SER A 254 23.13 6.55 12.90
N ILE A 255 22.58 5.66 12.08
CA ILE A 255 22.33 5.86 10.66
C ILE A 255 20.93 6.37 10.36
N ASN A 256 19.96 6.07 11.22
CA ASN A 256 18.58 6.53 11.12
C ASN A 256 18.20 7.32 12.38
N LYS A 257 17.97 8.62 12.22
CA LYS A 257 17.65 9.54 13.32
C LYS A 257 16.18 9.64 13.66
N ASP A 258 15.32 8.97 12.89
CA ASP A 258 13.87 8.95 13.16
C ASP A 258 13.54 8.16 14.43
N ALA A 259 12.50 8.59 15.13
CA ALA A 259 12.05 7.93 16.37
C ALA A 259 11.61 6.48 16.15
N SER A 260 11.14 6.13 14.95
CA SER A 260 10.74 4.76 14.59
C SER A 260 11.91 3.77 14.65
N ALA A 261 13.15 4.21 14.38
CA ALA A 261 14.33 3.37 14.53
C ALA A 261 14.56 2.97 16.00
N ILE A 262 14.37 3.91 16.93
CA ILE A 262 14.47 3.64 18.37
C ILE A 262 13.38 2.68 18.83
N GLN A 263 12.13 2.89 18.36
CA GLN A 263 11.01 2.00 18.65
C GLN A 263 11.29 0.57 18.16
N MET A 264 11.85 0.42 16.97
CA MET A 264 12.23 -0.88 16.40
C MET A 264 13.28 -1.59 17.28
N ILE A 265 14.34 -0.88 17.69
CA ILE A 265 15.36 -1.43 18.59
C ILE A 265 14.75 -1.87 19.93
N GLN A 266 13.86 -1.05 20.51
CA GLN A 266 13.19 -1.40 21.76
C GLN A 266 12.30 -2.63 21.62
N ALA A 267 11.56 -2.74 20.51
CA ALA A 267 10.75 -3.91 20.23
C ALA A 267 11.60 -5.19 20.17
N VAL A 268 12.75 -5.15 19.46
CA VAL A 268 13.68 -6.29 19.43
C VAL A 268 14.22 -6.63 20.81
N LYS A 269 14.58 -5.63 21.59
CA LYS A 269 15.09 -5.82 22.97
C LYS A 269 14.03 -6.45 23.88
N ASN A 270 12.77 -6.07 23.71
CA ASN A 270 11.64 -6.61 24.49
C ASN A 270 11.16 -7.97 23.93
N ARG A 271 11.66 -8.41 22.79
CA ARG A 271 11.21 -9.59 22.02
C ARG A 271 9.77 -9.45 21.50
N ASP A 272 9.36 -8.22 21.22
CA ASP A 272 8.07 -7.94 20.60
C ASP A 272 8.13 -8.26 19.11
N SER A 273 6.99 -8.72 18.55
CA SER A 273 6.79 -8.93 17.12
C SER A 273 5.50 -8.25 16.69
N GLY A 274 5.39 -7.84 15.43
CA GLY A 274 4.18 -7.20 14.91
C GLY A 274 4.45 -6.17 13.83
N ILE A 275 3.44 -5.35 13.54
CA ILE A 275 3.49 -4.30 12.52
C ILE A 275 3.83 -2.95 13.14
N PHE A 276 4.76 -2.24 12.51
CA PHE A 276 5.24 -0.93 12.91
C PHE A 276 5.20 0.05 11.74
N GLU A 277 5.00 1.33 12.03
CA GLU A 277 5.35 2.40 11.09
C GLU A 277 6.85 2.67 11.22
N TYR A 278 7.55 2.66 10.11
CA TYR A 278 9.00 2.84 10.07
C TYR A 278 9.40 3.84 8.99
N TYR A 279 10.18 4.84 9.36
CA TYR A 279 10.79 5.74 8.39
C TYR A 279 12.20 5.24 8.06
N SER A 280 12.47 5.00 6.78
CA SER A 280 13.79 4.55 6.33
C SER A 280 14.87 5.63 6.54
N VAL A 281 16.13 5.26 6.35
CA VAL A 281 17.27 6.21 6.38
C VAL A 281 17.09 7.37 5.39
N SER A 282 16.38 7.14 4.28
CA SER A 282 16.04 8.16 3.28
C SER A 282 14.79 8.99 3.63
N GLY A 283 14.16 8.75 4.79
CA GLY A 283 12.95 9.46 5.22
C GLY A 283 11.66 8.97 4.56
N VAL A 284 11.67 7.84 3.87
CA VAL A 284 10.47 7.25 3.26
C VAL A 284 9.66 6.54 4.35
N LYS A 285 8.36 6.83 4.42
CA LYS A 285 7.42 6.14 5.29
C LYS A 285 7.17 4.73 4.78
N ASN A 286 7.40 3.74 5.66
CA ASN A 286 7.19 2.32 5.37
C ASN A 286 6.21 1.70 6.34
N LEU A 287 5.50 0.69 5.87
CA LEU A 287 4.86 -0.30 6.70
C LEU A 287 5.87 -1.42 6.94
N ALA A 288 6.18 -1.75 8.19
CA ALA A 288 7.21 -2.70 8.55
C ALA A 288 6.65 -3.82 9.44
N ALA A 289 6.91 -5.06 9.08
CA ALA A 289 6.67 -6.23 9.92
C ALA A 289 7.97 -6.64 10.61
N LEU A 290 7.94 -6.78 11.92
CA LEU A 290 9.04 -7.25 12.75
C LEU A 290 8.72 -8.64 13.30
N LYS A 291 9.67 -9.57 13.14
CA LYS A 291 9.68 -10.86 13.83
C LYS A 291 10.97 -11.01 14.61
N THR A 292 10.86 -11.39 15.88
CA THR A 292 12.03 -11.63 16.73
C THR A 292 12.36 -13.12 16.81
N ILE A 293 13.66 -13.45 16.72
CA ILE A 293 14.24 -14.77 16.89
C ILE A 293 15.26 -14.75 17.99
N SER A 294 15.43 -15.87 18.70
CA SER A 294 16.39 -15.99 19.79
C SER A 294 17.34 -17.15 19.53
N ILE A 295 18.63 -16.87 19.44
CA ILE A 295 19.68 -17.82 19.08
C ILE A 295 20.48 -18.23 20.32
N ALA A 296 21.17 -19.37 20.24
CA ALA A 296 22.06 -19.90 21.28
C ALA A 296 21.38 -19.96 22.66
N ARG A 297 20.26 -20.68 22.73
CA ARG A 297 19.44 -20.83 23.94
C ARG A 297 18.99 -19.51 24.56
N GLY A 298 18.75 -18.49 23.73
CA GLY A 298 18.26 -17.18 24.15
C GLY A 298 19.35 -16.20 24.61
N SER A 299 20.64 -16.49 24.35
CA SER A 299 21.74 -15.59 24.66
C SER A 299 21.71 -14.29 23.87
N THR A 300 21.18 -14.33 22.63
CA THR A 300 21.04 -13.15 21.77
C THR A 300 19.71 -13.19 21.03
N THR A 301 19.09 -12.01 20.90
CA THR A 301 17.85 -11.82 20.14
C THR A 301 18.13 -10.97 18.92
N PHE A 302 17.59 -11.38 17.78
CA PHE A 302 17.58 -10.62 16.54
C PHE A 302 16.15 -10.29 16.15
N GLY A 303 15.96 -9.15 15.50
CA GLY A 303 14.72 -8.76 14.86
C GLY A 303 14.88 -8.74 13.35
N VAL A 304 14.07 -9.53 12.67
CA VAL A 304 13.98 -9.56 11.22
C VAL A 304 12.84 -8.64 10.81
N VAL A 305 13.15 -7.65 9.99
CA VAL A 305 12.21 -6.60 9.59
C VAL A 305 12.00 -6.64 8.08
N ALA A 306 10.75 -6.80 7.68
CA ALA A 306 10.30 -6.61 6.29
C ALA A 306 9.59 -5.27 6.19
N ALA A 307 10.20 -4.30 5.51
CA ALA A 307 9.67 -2.93 5.37
C ALA A 307 9.35 -2.61 3.91
N ALA A 308 8.11 -2.18 3.63
CA ALA A 308 7.67 -1.76 2.31
C ALA A 308 7.20 -0.30 2.32
N PRO A 309 7.57 0.51 1.31
CA PRO A 309 7.07 1.88 1.18
C PRO A 309 5.54 1.92 1.12
N GLU A 310 4.92 2.77 1.94
CA GLU A 310 3.46 2.95 1.95
C GLU A 310 2.94 3.32 0.55
N SER A 311 3.72 4.10 -0.20
CA SER A 311 3.41 4.47 -1.58
C SER A 311 3.33 3.28 -2.54
N SER A 312 4.16 2.25 -2.33
CA SER A 312 4.15 1.03 -3.15
C SER A 312 3.01 0.09 -2.74
N VAL A 313 2.75 -0.01 -1.44
CA VAL A 313 1.61 -0.75 -0.89
C VAL A 313 0.29 -0.21 -1.43
N LEU A 314 0.15 1.12 -1.55
CA LEU A 314 -1.06 1.78 -2.01
C LEU A 314 -1.07 2.08 -3.53
N ALA A 315 -0.07 1.63 -4.29
CA ALA A 315 -0.01 1.86 -5.74
C ALA A 315 -1.27 1.35 -6.47
N PRO A 316 -1.81 0.14 -6.21
CA PRO A 316 -3.03 -0.33 -6.85
C PRO A 316 -4.26 0.54 -6.53
N VAL A 317 -4.31 1.11 -5.32
CA VAL A 317 -5.39 2.02 -4.93
C VAL A 317 -5.33 3.33 -5.72
N ARG A 318 -4.12 3.86 -6.00
CA ARG A 318 -3.97 5.08 -6.82
C ARG A 318 -4.42 4.88 -8.26
N GLU A 319 -4.14 3.74 -8.87
CA GLU A 319 -4.64 3.38 -10.19
C GLU A 319 -6.17 3.34 -10.19
N LEU A 320 -6.76 2.66 -9.21
CA LEU A 320 -8.21 2.58 -9.04
C LEU A 320 -8.86 3.96 -8.84
N ILE A 321 -8.23 4.88 -8.09
CA ILE A 321 -8.70 6.25 -7.92
C ILE A 321 -8.78 6.96 -9.27
N PHE A 322 -7.77 6.82 -10.13
CA PHE A 322 -7.74 7.43 -11.45
C PHE A 322 -8.88 6.90 -12.34
N ASP A 323 -9.10 5.58 -12.34
CA ASP A 323 -10.19 4.95 -13.11
C ASP A 323 -11.57 5.39 -12.62
N ILE A 324 -11.75 5.50 -11.29
CA ILE A 324 -13.00 6.01 -10.69
C ILE A 324 -13.25 7.46 -11.12
N ILE A 325 -12.23 8.33 -11.07
CA ILE A 325 -12.38 9.73 -11.47
C ILE A 325 -12.80 9.84 -12.94
N ILE A 326 -12.16 9.10 -13.83
CA ILE A 326 -12.53 9.06 -15.25
C ILE A 326 -13.98 8.54 -15.41
N GLY A 327 -14.31 7.45 -14.74
CA GLY A 327 -15.66 6.86 -14.77
C GLY A 327 -16.74 7.84 -14.31
N VAL A 328 -16.50 8.57 -13.21
CA VAL A 328 -17.41 9.60 -12.70
C VAL A 328 -17.60 10.75 -13.68
N ILE A 329 -16.52 11.22 -14.31
CA ILE A 329 -16.59 12.30 -15.31
C ILE A 329 -17.41 11.85 -16.52
N ILE A 330 -17.11 10.68 -17.10
CA ILE A 330 -17.83 10.14 -18.27
C ILE A 330 -19.31 9.94 -17.94
N THR A 331 -19.61 9.29 -16.81
CA THR A 331 -21.01 9.05 -16.38
C THR A 331 -21.75 10.36 -16.16
N SER A 332 -21.12 11.35 -15.55
CA SER A 332 -21.71 12.68 -15.33
C SER A 332 -22.05 13.38 -16.65
N ILE A 333 -21.17 13.30 -17.64
CA ILE A 333 -21.40 13.88 -18.98
C ILE A 333 -22.59 13.16 -19.67
N ILE A 334 -22.60 11.82 -19.64
CA ILE A 334 -23.68 11.04 -20.25
C ILE A 334 -25.03 11.41 -19.62
N ILE A 335 -25.10 11.44 -18.28
CA ILE A 335 -26.32 11.81 -17.56
C ILE A 335 -26.74 13.26 -17.87
N ALA A 336 -25.80 14.20 -17.89
CA ALA A 336 -26.09 15.60 -18.22
C ALA A 336 -26.67 15.72 -19.63
N LEU A 337 -26.11 15.06 -20.62
CA LEU A 337 -26.62 15.05 -22.01
C LEU A 337 -28.01 14.40 -22.10
N PHE A 338 -28.20 13.26 -21.42
CA PHE A 338 -29.50 12.57 -21.41
C PHE A 338 -30.58 13.45 -20.75
N VAL A 339 -30.33 14.00 -19.58
CA VAL A 339 -31.25 14.87 -18.85
C VAL A 339 -31.53 16.14 -19.65
N PHE A 340 -30.51 16.74 -20.26
CA PHE A 340 -30.68 17.90 -21.14
C PHE A 340 -31.60 17.60 -22.31
N TYR A 341 -31.37 16.49 -23.03
CA TYR A 341 -32.21 16.07 -24.14
C TYR A 341 -33.63 15.81 -23.70
N TYR A 342 -33.82 15.00 -22.67
CA TYR A 342 -35.14 14.60 -22.16
C TYR A 342 -35.95 15.79 -21.68
N ILE A 343 -35.40 16.66 -20.86
CA ILE A 343 -36.09 17.85 -20.34
C ILE A 343 -36.36 18.85 -21.45
N ASN A 344 -35.40 19.11 -22.32
CA ASN A 344 -35.60 20.12 -23.38
C ASN A 344 -36.65 19.69 -24.42
N VAL A 345 -36.59 18.44 -24.85
CA VAL A 345 -37.57 17.91 -25.86
C VAL A 345 -38.87 17.48 -25.23
N GLY A 346 -38.84 16.77 -24.12
CA GLY A 346 -40.01 16.19 -23.47
C GLY A 346 -40.86 17.20 -22.69
N VAL A 347 -40.23 18.24 -22.15
CA VAL A 347 -40.95 19.17 -21.26
C VAL A 347 -40.90 20.62 -21.80
N VAL A 348 -39.71 21.19 -21.95
CA VAL A 348 -39.59 22.63 -22.23
C VAL A 348 -40.21 23.03 -23.55
N ARG A 349 -39.88 22.32 -24.64
CA ARG A 349 -40.45 22.62 -25.97
C ARG A 349 -41.98 22.47 -26.01
N ARG A 350 -42.51 21.49 -25.29
CA ARG A 350 -43.98 21.23 -25.25
C ARG A 350 -44.71 22.33 -24.48
N ILE A 351 -44.18 22.76 -23.33
CA ILE A 351 -44.73 23.90 -22.56
C ILE A 351 -44.63 25.20 -23.36
N GLN A 352 -43.54 25.43 -24.07
CA GLN A 352 -43.42 26.57 -24.96
C GLN A 352 -44.43 26.59 -26.07
N SER A 353 -44.74 25.42 -26.66
CA SER A 353 -45.76 25.28 -27.70
C SER A 353 -47.15 25.62 -27.18
N ILE A 354 -47.50 25.14 -25.99
CA ILE A 354 -48.77 25.50 -25.31
C ILE A 354 -48.82 27.01 -25.04
N SER A 355 -47.74 27.60 -24.49
CA SER A 355 -47.64 29.01 -24.22
C SER A 355 -47.82 29.87 -25.51
N ASN A 356 -47.16 29.46 -26.60
CA ASN A 356 -47.24 30.13 -27.87
C ASN A 356 -48.68 30.04 -28.48
N LEU A 357 -49.32 28.90 -28.36
CA LEU A 357 -50.73 28.74 -28.76
C LEU A 357 -51.62 29.70 -27.97
N LEU A 358 -51.45 29.74 -26.64
CA LEU A 358 -52.25 30.62 -25.77
C LEU A 358 -52.03 32.09 -26.09
N PHE A 359 -50.80 32.53 -26.26
CA PHE A 359 -50.48 33.91 -26.65
C PHE A 359 -50.99 34.24 -28.05
N GLY A 360 -50.90 33.31 -29.01
CA GLY A 360 -51.52 33.50 -30.34
C GLY A 360 -53.01 33.62 -30.28
N PHE A 361 -53.64 32.84 -29.39
CA PHE A 361 -55.09 32.93 -29.20
C PHE A 361 -55.51 34.23 -28.55
N PHE A 362 -54.78 34.76 -27.54
CA PHE A 362 -55.07 36.06 -26.97
C PHE A 362 -54.89 37.21 -27.97
N LYS A 363 -53.89 37.17 -28.85
CA LYS A 363 -53.74 38.13 -29.95
C LYS A 363 -54.93 38.08 -30.90
N PHE A 364 -55.47 36.92 -31.18
CA PHE A 364 -56.69 36.80 -31.97
C PHE A 364 -57.88 37.40 -31.25
N LEU A 365 -58.09 37.13 -29.96
CA LEU A 365 -59.17 37.69 -29.17
C LEU A 365 -59.09 39.23 -29.05
N ASN A 366 -57.89 39.78 -28.97
CA ASN A 366 -57.62 41.23 -28.90
C ASN A 366 -57.68 41.91 -30.29
N HIS A 367 -58.06 41.21 -31.34
CA HIS A 367 -58.09 41.70 -32.75
C HIS A 367 -56.70 42.12 -33.28
N GLU A 368 -55.62 41.70 -32.63
CA GLU A 368 -54.22 41.91 -33.12
C GLU A 368 -53.85 40.91 -34.23
N SER A 369 -54.60 39.85 -34.38
CA SER A 369 -54.49 38.86 -35.46
C SER A 369 -55.82 38.60 -36.11
N LYS A 370 -55.85 38.55 -37.44
CA LYS A 370 -57.06 38.25 -38.20
C LYS A 370 -57.44 36.77 -38.28
N THR A 371 -56.45 35.87 -37.98
CA THR A 371 -56.65 34.44 -38.05
C THR A 371 -56.37 33.81 -36.69
N PRO A 372 -57.19 32.82 -36.25
CA PRO A 372 -56.88 32.10 -35.03
C PRO A 372 -55.64 31.23 -35.18
N PRO A 373 -54.94 30.92 -34.09
CA PRO A 373 -53.75 30.05 -34.11
C PRO A 373 -54.16 28.64 -34.47
N ALA A 374 -53.23 27.90 -35.12
CA ALA A 374 -53.38 26.47 -35.42
C ALA A 374 -53.43 25.64 -34.13
N TYR A 375 -54.30 24.64 -34.07
CA TYR A 375 -54.34 23.71 -32.92
C TYR A 375 -53.06 22.93 -32.75
N LEU A 376 -52.68 22.66 -31.48
CA LEU A 376 -51.57 21.81 -31.15
C LEU A 376 -51.94 20.34 -31.30
N GLN A 377 -51.10 19.57 -31.96
CA GLN A 377 -51.17 18.11 -31.89
C GLN A 377 -50.47 17.59 -30.65
N PRO A 378 -51.13 16.91 -29.68
CA PRO A 378 -50.47 16.33 -28.53
C PRO A 378 -49.53 15.23 -28.96
N LYS A 379 -48.28 15.28 -28.46
CA LYS A 379 -47.21 14.31 -28.78
C LYS A 379 -47.15 13.14 -27.80
N ALA A 380 -47.85 13.22 -26.67
CA ALA A 380 -47.92 12.17 -25.64
C ALA A 380 -49.26 12.34 -24.87
N GLU A 381 -49.69 11.25 -24.22
CA GLU A 381 -50.90 11.20 -23.38
C GLU A 381 -50.62 11.46 -21.89
N ASP A 382 -49.67 12.35 -21.62
CA ASP A 382 -49.31 12.79 -20.28
C ASP A 382 -50.06 14.10 -19.93
N GLU A 383 -49.76 14.66 -18.73
CA GLU A 383 -50.41 15.87 -18.23
C GLU A 383 -50.27 17.05 -19.19
N ILE A 384 -49.09 17.17 -19.86
CA ILE A 384 -48.86 18.24 -20.86
C ILE A 384 -49.67 18.00 -22.12
N GLY A 385 -49.85 16.74 -22.53
CA GLY A 385 -50.71 16.34 -23.66
C GLY A 385 -52.19 16.62 -23.38
N ILE A 386 -52.68 16.27 -22.19
CA ILE A 386 -54.02 16.57 -21.73
C ILE A 386 -54.28 18.07 -21.71
N MET A 387 -53.31 18.88 -21.18
CA MET A 387 -53.41 20.34 -21.22
C MET A 387 -53.55 20.86 -22.66
N ALA A 388 -52.82 20.34 -23.62
CA ALA A 388 -52.92 20.74 -25.04
C ALA A 388 -54.29 20.40 -25.62
N ILE A 389 -54.85 19.23 -25.31
CA ILE A 389 -56.18 18.80 -25.74
C ILE A 389 -57.26 19.72 -25.19
N GLU A 390 -57.23 19.95 -23.87
CA GLU A 390 -58.24 20.83 -23.23
C GLU A 390 -58.13 22.27 -23.68
N LEU A 391 -56.91 22.77 -23.91
CA LEU A 391 -56.72 24.10 -24.47
C LEU A 391 -57.28 24.21 -25.88
N ASN A 392 -57.02 23.22 -26.77
CA ASN A 392 -57.63 23.18 -28.10
C ASN A 392 -59.16 23.16 -28.04
N ARG A 393 -59.72 22.36 -27.14
CA ARG A 393 -61.19 22.25 -26.96
C ARG A 393 -61.78 23.58 -26.53
N ASN A 394 -61.15 24.27 -25.56
CA ASN A 394 -61.65 25.56 -25.11
C ASN A 394 -61.48 26.65 -26.17
N ILE A 395 -60.34 26.70 -26.87
CA ILE A 395 -60.12 27.62 -27.99
C ILE A 395 -61.18 27.40 -29.05
N LYS A 396 -61.47 26.14 -29.45
CA LYS A 396 -62.51 25.83 -30.43
C LYS A 396 -63.89 26.33 -29.98
N LYS A 397 -64.27 26.04 -28.72
CA LYS A 397 -65.55 26.47 -28.15
C LYS A 397 -65.71 28.00 -28.18
N ILE A 398 -64.66 28.76 -27.86
CA ILE A 398 -64.69 30.22 -27.90
C ILE A 398 -64.75 30.71 -29.35
N GLN A 399 -63.98 30.10 -30.29
CA GLN A 399 -64.02 30.46 -31.70
C GLN A 399 -65.45 30.20 -32.32
N ASP A 400 -66.02 29.05 -31.99
CA ASP A 400 -67.41 28.71 -32.47
C ASP A 400 -68.37 29.72 -31.90
N GLY A 401 -68.26 30.13 -30.64
CA GLY A 401 -69.09 31.14 -30.03
C GLY A 401 -68.93 32.52 -30.70
N ILE A 402 -67.69 32.98 -30.96
CA ILE A 402 -67.41 34.24 -31.66
C ILE A 402 -68.03 34.21 -33.11
N ASN A 403 -67.84 33.10 -33.80
CA ASN A 403 -68.40 32.93 -35.15
C ASN A 403 -69.94 33.02 -35.13
N GLN A 404 -70.58 32.38 -34.14
CA GLN A 404 -72.00 32.44 -33.92
C GLN A 404 -72.48 33.87 -33.64
N ASP A 405 -71.80 34.60 -32.78
CA ASP A 405 -72.08 36.02 -32.47
C ASP A 405 -71.93 36.91 -33.73
N ASN A 406 -70.85 36.72 -34.50
CA ASN A 406 -70.60 37.46 -35.74
C ASN A 406 -71.64 37.18 -36.79
N GLN A 407 -72.17 35.93 -36.89
CA GLN A 407 -73.27 35.56 -37.78
C GLN A 407 -74.58 36.25 -37.35
N ALA A 408 -74.88 36.24 -36.06
CA ALA A 408 -76.04 36.92 -35.52
C ALA A 408 -76.00 38.45 -35.74
N VAL A 409 -74.89 39.08 -35.53
CA VAL A 409 -74.65 40.52 -35.81
C VAL A 409 -74.82 40.81 -37.31
N LYS A 410 -74.25 39.95 -38.18
CA LYS A 410 -74.39 40.08 -39.64
C LYS A 410 -75.84 39.92 -40.10
N SER A 411 -76.54 38.94 -39.54
CA SER A 411 -78.00 38.71 -39.81
C SER A 411 -78.82 39.89 -39.32
N ALA A 412 -78.49 40.45 -38.11
CA ALA A 412 -79.16 41.62 -37.60
C ALA A 412 -78.97 42.84 -38.53
N ILE A 413 -77.73 43.13 -39.00
CA ILE A 413 -77.49 44.20 -39.96
C ILE A 413 -78.21 44.00 -41.26
N GLN A 414 -78.22 42.76 -41.79
CA GLN A 414 -78.96 42.45 -43.02
C GLN A 414 -80.46 42.65 -42.83
N THR A 415 -81.05 42.14 -41.73
CA THR A 415 -82.47 42.31 -41.41
C THR A 415 -82.83 43.80 -41.25
N ALA A 416 -82.01 44.59 -40.56
CA ALA A 416 -82.19 46.00 -40.43
C ALA A 416 -82.17 46.73 -41.79
N SER A 417 -81.32 46.39 -42.73
CA SER A 417 -81.26 46.93 -44.07
C SER A 417 -82.47 46.54 -44.89
N LEU A 418 -82.99 45.31 -44.74
CA LEU A 418 -84.25 44.85 -45.42
C LEU A 418 -85.49 45.58 -44.86
N VAL A 419 -85.56 45.80 -43.57
CA VAL A 419 -86.59 46.61 -42.91
C VAL A 419 -86.55 48.04 -43.36
N GLU A 420 -85.38 48.68 -43.44
CA GLU A 420 -85.19 50.03 -44.00
C GLU A 420 -85.63 50.16 -45.45
N GLY A 421 -85.46 49.06 -46.25
CA GLY A 421 -85.94 48.93 -47.63
C GLY A 421 -87.43 48.62 -47.79
N GLY A 422 -88.20 48.53 -46.67
CA GLY A 422 -89.67 48.37 -46.67
C GLY A 422 -90.10 46.94 -46.44
N ASN A 423 -89.25 45.92 -46.24
CA ASN A 423 -89.65 44.56 -45.96
C ASN A 423 -89.87 44.34 -44.45
N LEU A 424 -91.05 44.58 -43.93
CA LEU A 424 -91.41 44.50 -42.50
C LEU A 424 -91.61 43.06 -41.98
N HIS A 425 -91.52 42.07 -42.81
CA HIS A 425 -91.68 40.66 -42.45
C HIS A 425 -90.31 39.98 -42.13
N SER A 426 -89.18 40.63 -42.40
CA SER A 426 -87.84 40.12 -42.11
C SER A 426 -87.59 40.03 -40.60
N ARG A 427 -87.05 38.88 -40.14
CA ARG A 427 -86.77 38.60 -38.76
C ARG A 427 -85.28 38.11 -38.61
N ILE A 428 -84.72 38.38 -37.46
CA ILE A 428 -83.35 37.82 -37.07
C ILE A 428 -83.61 36.38 -36.60
N GLU A 429 -83.14 35.40 -37.35
CA GLU A 429 -83.33 33.98 -37.03
C GLU A 429 -82.14 33.40 -36.28
N GLU A 430 -80.97 34.06 -36.35
CA GLU A 430 -79.70 33.66 -35.71
C GLU A 430 -79.73 33.90 -34.22
N ASN A 431 -79.33 32.89 -33.43
CA ASN A 431 -79.24 32.98 -31.95
C ASN A 431 -77.79 33.17 -31.51
N PRO A 432 -77.38 34.35 -31.03
CA PRO A 432 -76.07 34.61 -30.62
C PRO A 432 -75.66 33.78 -29.37
N ASN A 433 -74.36 33.45 -29.25
CA ASN A 433 -73.79 32.79 -28.08
C ASN A 433 -73.69 33.73 -26.89
N ASN A 434 -73.38 35.05 -27.12
CA ASN A 434 -73.29 36.06 -26.08
C ASN A 434 -74.69 36.48 -25.64
N PRO A 435 -75.09 36.31 -24.35
CA PRO A 435 -76.44 36.70 -23.87
C PRO A 435 -76.76 38.17 -24.06
N ALA A 436 -75.72 39.06 -24.11
CA ALA A 436 -75.95 40.49 -24.32
C ALA A 436 -76.38 40.85 -25.76
N LEU A 437 -76.25 39.94 -26.71
CA LEU A 437 -76.71 40.12 -28.12
C LEU A 437 -78.07 39.49 -28.41
N LYS A 438 -78.63 38.78 -27.42
CA LYS A 438 -80.00 38.26 -27.44
C LYS A 438 -80.98 39.35 -27.15
#